data_f2cdd2b65e65541e19091203c7526954
#
_entry.id   f2cdd2b65e65541e19091203c7526954
#
_cell.length_a   1.000
_cell.length_b   1.000
_cell.length_c   1.000
_cell.angle_alpha   90.00
_cell.angle_beta   90.00
_cell.angle_gamma   90.00
#
_symmetry.space_group_name_H-M   'P 1'
#
loop_
_entity.id
_entity.type
_entity.pdbx_description
1 polymer ?
#
loop_
_entity_poly.entity_id
_entity_poly.type
_entity_poly.pdbx_seq_one_letter_code
_entity_poly.pdbx_strand_id
1 'polypeptide(L)'
;MPAREITFLGTASQVPTRHRNHNGIFVRWDTLGLLIDPGEGTQRQLLLAGIAATQITHILITHFHGDHCLGLAALSQRISLDRVPHPVEVIYPASGQVFFERLRYASIYKEQATLIPKPLALSA
;
A
#
# COMPACT_ATOMS: atom_id res chain seq x y z
N MET A 1 -6.37 -11.07 21.10
CA MET A 1 -5.89 -10.63 19.77
C MET A 1 -4.48 -10.08 19.92
N PRO A 2 -3.54 -10.53 19.10
CA PRO A 2 -2.21 -9.94 19.16
C PRO A 2 -2.27 -8.48 18.73
N ALA A 3 -1.66 -7.61 19.55
CA ALA A 3 -1.59 -6.18 19.26
C ALA A 3 -0.48 -5.87 18.23
N ARG A 4 0.40 -6.83 17.97
CA ARG A 4 1.52 -6.69 17.03
C ARG A 4 1.67 -7.96 16.22
N GLU A 5 1.65 -7.83 14.89
CA GLU A 5 1.67 -8.97 13.99
C GLU A 5 2.23 -8.55 12.64
N ILE A 6 2.99 -9.44 12.01
CA ILE A 6 3.49 -9.24 10.65
C ILE A 6 2.85 -10.29 9.75
N THR A 7 2.24 -9.85 8.66
CA THR A 7 1.66 -10.72 7.65
C THR A 7 2.38 -10.52 6.32
N PHE A 8 2.97 -11.59 5.79
CA PHE A 8 3.60 -11.55 4.46
C PHE A 8 2.54 -11.81 3.40
N LEU A 9 2.24 -10.80 2.60
CA LEU A 9 1.23 -10.88 1.54
C LEU A 9 1.81 -11.36 0.22
N GLY A 10 3.10 -11.15 0.00
CA GLY A 10 3.80 -11.60 -1.18
C GLY A 10 5.30 -11.50 -0.97
N THR A 11 6.04 -12.37 -1.65
CA THR A 11 7.49 -12.50 -1.48
C THR A 11 8.23 -12.58 -2.81
N ALA A 12 7.53 -12.53 -3.95
CA ALA A 12 8.18 -12.56 -5.27
C ALA A 12 8.82 -11.21 -5.58
N SER A 13 9.96 -11.26 -6.24
CA SER A 13 10.69 -10.09 -6.68
C SER A 13 10.05 -9.49 -7.96
N GLN A 14 10.80 -9.22 -9.01
CA GLN A 14 10.34 -8.49 -10.20
C GLN A 14 9.12 -9.08 -10.88
N VAL A 15 8.96 -10.39 -10.86
CA VAL A 15 7.87 -11.10 -11.53
C VAL A 15 7.18 -12.01 -10.53
N PRO A 16 5.84 -12.03 -10.48
CA PRO A 16 5.15 -12.97 -9.60
C PRO A 16 5.31 -14.39 -10.13
N THR A 17 5.15 -15.36 -9.25
CA THR A 17 5.15 -16.76 -9.64
C THR A 17 3.75 -17.34 -9.45
N ARG A 18 3.56 -18.59 -9.88
CA ARG A 18 2.29 -19.30 -9.69
C ARG A 18 1.88 -19.36 -8.21
N HIS A 19 2.84 -19.40 -7.30
CA HIS A 19 2.61 -19.59 -5.86
C HIS A 19 2.98 -18.37 -5.02
N ARG A 20 3.55 -17.32 -5.60
CA ARG A 20 4.00 -16.14 -4.88
C ARG A 20 3.60 -14.86 -5.58
N ASN A 21 2.91 -14.00 -4.86
CA ASN A 21 2.61 -12.65 -5.32
C ASN A 21 3.83 -11.75 -5.17
N HIS A 22 3.80 -10.60 -5.84
CA HIS A 22 4.79 -9.54 -5.63
C HIS A 22 4.88 -9.15 -4.15
N ASN A 23 5.92 -8.39 -3.79
CA ASN A 23 6.13 -7.95 -2.42
C ASN A 23 4.90 -7.29 -1.83
N GLY A 24 4.72 -7.47 -0.55
CA GLY A 24 3.71 -6.83 0.25
C GLY A 24 3.78 -7.36 1.66
N ILE A 25 3.91 -6.44 2.61
CA ILE A 25 3.98 -6.79 4.03
C ILE A 25 3.00 -5.90 4.78
N PHE A 26 2.15 -6.51 5.60
CA PHE A 26 1.26 -5.77 6.48
C PHE A 26 1.72 -5.94 7.92
N VAL A 27 1.95 -4.83 8.61
CA VAL A 27 2.37 -4.82 10.00
C VAL A 27 1.26 -4.17 10.84
N ARG A 28 0.70 -4.95 11.74
CA ARG A 28 -0.16 -4.39 12.77
C ARG A 28 0.72 -4.04 13.97
N TRP A 29 0.66 -2.79 14.36
CA TRP A 29 1.37 -2.31 15.54
C TRP A 29 0.39 -1.52 16.40
N ASP A 30 -0.21 -2.21 17.38
CA ASP A 30 -1.25 -1.66 18.24
C ASP A 30 -2.43 -1.15 17.39
N THR A 31 -2.67 0.16 17.34
CA THR A 31 -3.76 0.75 16.54
C THR A 31 -3.36 1.07 15.12
N LEU A 32 -2.08 0.88 14.76
CA LEU A 32 -1.57 1.21 13.43
C LEU A 32 -1.63 -0.01 12.51
N GLY A 33 -1.95 0.21 11.26
CA GLY A 33 -1.86 -0.79 10.20
C GLY A 33 -0.94 -0.26 9.10
N LEU A 34 0.25 -0.84 9.01
CA LEU A 34 1.29 -0.38 8.08
C LEU A 34 1.38 -1.34 6.90
N LEU A 35 1.13 -0.86 5.71
CA LEU A 35 1.30 -1.65 4.49
C LEU A 35 2.58 -1.21 3.80
N ILE A 36 3.53 -2.12 3.68
CA ILE A 36 4.86 -1.82 3.18
C ILE A 36 5.05 -2.41 1.79
N ASP A 37 5.48 -1.58 0.84
CA ASP A 37 5.80 -1.95 -0.54
C ASP A 37 4.72 -2.79 -1.21
N PRO A 38 3.51 -2.23 -1.43
CA PRO A 38 2.42 -2.96 -2.05
C PRO A 38 2.67 -3.17 -3.54
N GLY A 39 3.15 -4.33 -3.91
CA GLY A 39 3.29 -4.74 -5.30
C GLY A 39 1.94 -5.05 -5.93
N GLU A 40 1.96 -5.39 -7.22
CA GLU A 40 0.75 -5.75 -7.95
C GLU A 40 0.05 -6.93 -7.29
N GLY A 41 -1.26 -6.85 -7.14
CA GLY A 41 -2.06 -7.91 -6.56
C GLY A 41 -2.16 -7.87 -5.04
N THR A 42 -1.52 -6.91 -4.38
CA THR A 42 -1.57 -6.79 -2.92
C THR A 42 -3.00 -6.64 -2.41
N GLN A 43 -3.86 -5.92 -3.13
CA GLN A 43 -5.26 -5.78 -2.76
C GLN A 43 -5.95 -7.14 -2.57
N ARG A 44 -5.74 -8.05 -3.53
CA ARG A 44 -6.32 -9.39 -3.43
C ARG A 44 -5.71 -10.19 -2.28
N GLN A 45 -4.41 -10.04 -2.08
CA GLN A 45 -3.71 -10.74 -0.99
C GLN A 45 -4.20 -10.28 0.38
N LEU A 46 -4.55 -9.01 0.55
CA LEU A 46 -5.18 -8.51 1.78
C LEU A 46 -6.53 -9.20 2.02
N LEU A 47 -7.35 -9.34 0.98
CA LEU A 47 -8.62 -10.06 1.08
C LEU A 47 -8.40 -11.50 1.54
N LEU A 48 -7.46 -12.20 0.94
CA LEU A 48 -7.16 -13.59 1.28
C LEU A 48 -6.64 -13.72 2.71
N ALA A 49 -5.96 -12.70 3.22
CA ALA A 49 -5.45 -12.68 4.59
C ALA A 49 -6.51 -12.20 5.61
N GLY A 50 -7.68 -11.78 5.15
CA GLY A 50 -8.74 -11.30 6.04
C GLY A 50 -8.49 -9.88 6.57
N ILE A 51 -7.69 -9.08 5.86
CA ILE A 51 -7.36 -7.72 6.26
C ILE A 51 -8.19 -6.74 5.44
N ALA A 52 -9.04 -5.97 6.11
CA ALA A 52 -9.88 -4.96 5.46
C ALA A 52 -9.11 -3.66 5.21
N ALA A 53 -9.55 -2.90 4.20
CA ALA A 53 -8.93 -1.61 3.88
C ALA A 53 -8.98 -0.62 5.05
N THR A 54 -10.02 -0.72 5.90
CA THR A 54 -10.14 0.12 7.10
C THR A 54 -9.04 -0.12 8.13
N GLN A 55 -8.31 -1.21 8.02
CA GLN A 55 -7.20 -1.53 8.91
C GLN A 55 -5.89 -0.85 8.51
N ILE A 56 -5.85 -0.27 7.30
CA ILE A 56 -4.65 0.40 6.78
C ILE A 56 -4.66 1.86 7.25
N THR A 57 -3.64 2.25 8.00
CA THR A 57 -3.45 3.64 8.44
C THR A 57 -2.29 4.31 7.71
N HIS A 58 -1.30 3.53 7.29
CA HIS A 58 -0.11 4.01 6.60
C HIS A 58 0.29 3.07 5.48
N ILE A 59 0.71 3.64 4.38
CA ILE A 59 1.33 2.90 3.27
C ILE A 59 2.74 3.45 3.12
N LEU A 60 3.73 2.56 3.13
CA LEU A 60 5.14 2.92 3.02
C LEU A 60 5.71 2.33 1.74
N ILE A 61 6.31 3.18 0.92
CA ILE A 61 6.98 2.75 -0.31
C ILE A 61 8.46 3.07 -0.18
N THR A 62 9.29 2.04 -0.24
CA THR A 62 10.74 2.22 -0.12
C THR A 62 11.34 2.76 -1.40
N HIS A 63 10.83 2.32 -2.54
CA HIS A 63 11.25 2.77 -3.87
C HIS A 63 10.18 2.40 -4.90
N PHE A 64 10.26 2.99 -6.09
CA PHE A 64 9.21 2.87 -7.10
C PHE A 64 9.49 1.86 -8.22
N HIS A 65 10.19 0.76 -7.93
CA HIS A 65 10.18 -0.40 -8.82
C HIS A 65 8.78 -1.03 -8.77
N GLY A 66 8.31 -1.55 -9.91
CA GLY A 66 6.93 -2.00 -10.03
C GLY A 66 6.51 -3.07 -9.03
N ASP A 67 7.40 -4.00 -8.70
CA ASP A 67 7.11 -5.06 -7.73
C ASP A 67 6.94 -4.55 -6.30
N HIS A 68 7.23 -3.27 -6.04
CA HIS A 68 7.07 -2.64 -4.73
C HIS A 68 6.00 -1.55 -4.68
N CYS A 69 5.42 -1.14 -5.81
CA CYS A 69 4.52 0.02 -5.81
C CYS A 69 3.27 -0.11 -6.69
N LEU A 70 3.21 -1.04 -7.65
CA LEU A 70 2.09 -1.07 -8.59
C LEU A 70 0.73 -1.34 -7.93
N GLY A 71 0.72 -1.96 -6.76
CA GLY A 71 -0.50 -2.17 -6.00
C GLY A 71 -1.10 -0.90 -5.40
N LEU A 72 -0.33 0.19 -5.35
CA LEU A 72 -0.83 1.45 -4.79
C LEU A 72 -2.00 2.00 -5.61
N ALA A 73 -1.98 1.86 -6.92
CA ALA A 73 -3.08 2.33 -7.78
C ALA A 73 -4.40 1.66 -7.39
N ALA A 74 -4.40 0.32 -7.29
CA ALA A 74 -5.59 -0.43 -6.89
C ALA A 74 -6.03 -0.10 -5.46
N LEU A 75 -5.08 0.05 -4.55
CA LEU A 75 -5.38 0.35 -3.15
C LEU A 75 -5.93 1.76 -2.95
N SER A 76 -5.41 2.74 -3.68
CA SER A 76 -5.94 4.10 -3.64
C SER A 76 -7.42 4.11 -4.02
N GLN A 77 -7.78 3.38 -5.07
CA GLN A 77 -9.16 3.23 -5.48
C GLN A 77 -9.98 2.47 -4.44
N ARG A 78 -9.46 1.36 -3.91
CA ARG A 78 -10.16 0.54 -2.92
C ARG A 78 -10.46 1.31 -1.64
N ILE A 79 -9.50 2.08 -1.16
CA ILE A 79 -9.65 2.91 0.04
C ILE A 79 -10.79 3.92 -0.16
N SER A 80 -10.89 4.52 -1.36
CA SER A 80 -11.97 5.43 -1.69
C SER A 80 -13.31 4.72 -1.83
N LEU A 81 -13.36 3.59 -2.53
CA LEU A 81 -14.58 2.82 -2.71
C LEU A 81 -15.17 2.35 -1.38
N ASP A 82 -14.31 1.94 -0.46
CA ASP A 82 -14.71 1.51 0.87
C ASP A 82 -14.99 2.68 1.82
N ARG A 83 -14.74 3.92 1.36
CA ARG A 83 -14.93 5.14 2.14
C ARG A 83 -14.27 5.05 3.51
N VAL A 84 -13.02 4.64 3.52
CA VAL A 84 -12.25 4.51 4.76
C VAL A 84 -12.36 5.81 5.55
N PRO A 85 -12.85 5.78 6.80
CA PRO A 85 -13.24 7.00 7.51
C PRO A 85 -12.09 7.80 8.10
N HIS A 86 -10.93 7.18 8.26
CA HIS A 86 -9.74 7.86 8.78
C HIS A 86 -8.78 8.21 7.63
N PRO A 87 -7.90 9.20 7.82
CA PRO A 87 -6.86 9.47 6.81
C PRO A 87 -5.89 8.29 6.71
N VAL A 88 -5.35 8.08 5.51
CA VAL A 88 -4.28 7.12 5.27
C VAL A 88 -3.06 7.90 4.78
N GLU A 89 -1.97 7.84 5.51
CA GLU A 89 -0.74 8.48 5.11
C GLU A 89 0.04 7.58 4.15
N VAL A 90 0.54 8.15 3.06
CA VAL A 90 1.39 7.44 2.11
C VAL A 90 2.78 8.06 2.19
N ILE A 91 3.73 7.29 2.72
CA ILE A 91 5.10 7.73 2.98
C ILE A 91 6.01 7.15 1.89
N TYR A 92 6.76 8.01 1.22
CA TYR A 92 7.60 7.59 0.10
C TYR A 92 8.77 8.56 -0.07
N PRO A 93 9.84 8.13 -0.79
CA PRO A 93 10.95 9.04 -1.10
C PRO A 93 10.49 10.20 -1.96
N ALA A 94 10.85 11.44 -1.58
CA ALA A 94 10.44 12.65 -2.30
C ALA A 94 10.87 12.63 -3.77
N SER A 95 11.98 11.98 -4.09
CA SER A 95 12.45 11.82 -5.47
C SER A 95 11.49 11.03 -6.35
N GLY A 96 10.57 10.29 -5.75
CA GLY A 96 9.56 9.50 -6.46
C GLY A 96 8.20 10.19 -6.60
N GLN A 97 8.11 11.49 -6.33
CA GLN A 97 6.84 12.22 -6.35
C GLN A 97 6.03 12.00 -7.64
N VAL A 98 6.69 12.01 -8.79
CA VAL A 98 6.01 11.84 -10.08
C VAL A 98 5.38 10.44 -10.19
N PHE A 99 6.04 9.43 -9.65
CA PHE A 99 5.53 8.06 -9.70
C PHE A 99 4.37 7.87 -8.73
N PHE A 100 4.44 8.49 -7.54
CA PHE A 100 3.32 8.49 -6.61
C PHE A 100 2.07 9.08 -7.27
N GLU A 101 2.19 10.22 -7.92
CA GLU A 101 1.05 10.87 -8.56
C GLU A 101 0.49 10.04 -9.71
N ARG A 102 1.36 9.43 -10.53
CA ARG A 102 0.94 8.54 -11.61
C ARG A 102 0.15 7.35 -11.09
N LEU A 103 0.55 6.78 -9.97
CA LEU A 103 -0.14 5.65 -9.36
C LEU A 103 -1.47 6.08 -8.74
N ARG A 104 -1.48 7.18 -8.01
CA ARG A 104 -2.68 7.69 -7.37
C ARG A 104 -3.78 7.99 -8.37
N TYR A 105 -3.41 8.57 -9.51
CA TYR A 105 -4.35 9.00 -10.55
C TYR A 105 -4.33 8.09 -11.79
N ALA A 106 -3.98 6.83 -11.61
CA ALA A 106 -3.83 5.90 -12.73
C ALA A 106 -5.15 5.49 -13.38
N SER A 107 -6.27 5.61 -12.67
CA SER A 107 -7.57 5.20 -13.18
C SER A 107 -8.64 6.23 -12.82
N ILE A 108 -9.80 6.12 -13.45
CA ILE A 108 -10.93 7.01 -13.19
C ILE A 108 -11.68 6.50 -11.96
N TYR A 109 -11.72 7.31 -10.92
CA TYR A 109 -12.58 7.09 -9.76
C TYR A 109 -12.74 8.39 -8.97
N LYS A 110 -13.81 8.47 -8.19
CA LYS A 110 -14.03 9.62 -7.32
C LYS A 110 -13.35 9.37 -5.98
N GLU A 111 -12.45 10.25 -5.57
CA GLU A 111 -11.82 10.15 -4.26
C GLU A 111 -12.84 10.45 -3.16
N GLN A 112 -13.12 9.46 -2.33
CA GLN A 112 -14.07 9.56 -1.21
C GLN A 112 -13.42 9.24 0.13
N ALA A 113 -12.09 9.15 0.15
CA ALA A 113 -11.29 8.97 1.35
C ALA A 113 -10.10 9.92 1.28
N THR A 114 -9.41 10.11 2.39
CA THR A 114 -8.28 11.02 2.48
C THR A 114 -6.97 10.26 2.42
N LEU A 115 -6.23 10.47 1.34
CA LEU A 115 -4.83 10.03 1.24
C LEU A 115 -3.95 11.23 1.49
N ILE A 116 -3.06 11.13 2.46
CA ILE A 116 -2.13 12.22 2.80
C ILE A 116 -0.74 11.85 2.31
N PRO A 117 -0.23 12.51 1.26
CA PRO A 117 1.14 12.25 0.81
C PRO A 117 2.15 12.78 1.82
N LYS A 118 3.14 11.97 2.13
CA LYS A 118 4.24 12.30 3.04
C LYS A 118 5.58 12.00 2.34
N PRO A 119 5.99 12.86 1.41
CA PRO A 119 7.29 12.67 0.76
C PRO A 119 8.41 12.92 1.77
N LEU A 120 9.38 11.99 1.80
CA LEU A 120 10.54 12.11 2.66
C LEU A 120 11.75 12.54 1.84
N ALA A 121 12.39 13.61 2.26
CA ALA A 121 13.68 14.00 1.72
C ALA A 121 14.73 13.15 2.40
N LEU A 122 15.40 12.29 1.60
CA LEU A 122 16.48 11.47 2.10
C LEU A 122 17.77 12.23 1.93
N SER A 123 18.41 12.57 3.05
CA SER A 123 19.75 13.14 3.00
C SER A 123 20.75 12.02 2.74
N ALA A 124 21.64 12.26 1.80
CA ALA A 124 22.71 11.32 1.48
C ALA A 124 23.73 11.23 2.61
#